data_263a5b89a493a5b7390830216df3313e
#
_entry.id   263a5b89a493a5b7390830216df3313e
#
_cell.length_a   1.000
_cell.length_b   1.000
_cell.length_c   1.000
_cell.angle_alpha   90.00
_cell.angle_beta   90.00
_cell.angle_gamma   90.00
#
_symmetry.space_group_name_H-M   'P 1'
#
loop_
_entity.id
_entity.type
_entity.pdbx_description
1 polymer ?
#
loop_
_entity_poly.entity_id
_entity_poly.type
_entity_poly.pdbx_seq_one_letter_code
_entity_poly.pdbx_strand_id
1 'polypeptide(L)'
;VAFLRTRIEFITAFFTPGEVWQIWLTFSDPQMKSENSRLTSPLFLERYRKILVPGGIVHLKTDSAFLCEYTRQIVDVNNLKRLAYTTDLYATKDDSLDASLYEVQTFYEKMFLSQGIPITYQSFVIDKEGDYLHPTEFDQKAWREKEKNR
;
A
#
# COMPACT_ATOMS: atom_id res chain seq x y z
N VAL A 1 -7.01 -0.89 22.44
CA VAL A 1 -7.45 -1.04 21.04
C VAL A 1 -8.79 -0.35 20.85
N ALA A 2 -8.90 0.44 19.82
CA ALA A 2 -10.14 1.12 19.45
C ALA A 2 -10.44 0.89 17.97
N PHE A 3 -11.73 0.86 17.61
CA PHE A 3 -12.19 0.69 16.25
C PHE A 3 -12.94 1.95 15.79
N LEU A 4 -12.55 2.45 14.63
CA LEU A 4 -13.22 3.57 13.98
C LEU A 4 -13.70 3.11 12.59
N ARG A 5 -15.01 3.20 12.34
CA ARG A 5 -15.59 2.97 11.02
C ARG A 5 -15.93 4.30 10.38
N THR A 6 -15.18 4.66 9.37
CA THR A 6 -15.39 5.89 8.59
C THR A 6 -14.92 5.71 7.16
N ARG A 7 -15.24 6.65 6.29
CA ARG A 7 -14.63 6.73 4.97
C ARG A 7 -13.21 7.25 5.11
N ILE A 8 -12.27 6.64 4.40
CA ILE A 8 -10.84 7.00 4.46
C ILE A 8 -10.58 8.46 4.06
N GLU A 9 -11.44 9.04 3.21
CA GLU A 9 -11.33 10.44 2.82
C GLU A 9 -11.43 11.42 4.00
N PHE A 10 -12.04 11.01 5.11
CA PHE A 10 -12.20 11.82 6.31
C PHE A 10 -11.14 11.57 7.38
N ILE A 11 -10.09 10.80 7.09
CA ILE A 11 -9.09 10.38 8.09
C ILE A 11 -8.45 11.59 8.80
N THR A 12 -8.25 12.70 8.10
CA THR A 12 -7.65 13.90 8.69
C THR A 12 -8.59 14.65 9.66
N ALA A 13 -9.88 14.30 9.70
CA ALA A 13 -10.82 14.82 10.68
C ALA A 13 -10.75 14.09 12.04
N PHE A 14 -10.14 12.88 12.06
CA PHE A 14 -10.08 12.02 13.25
C PHE A 14 -8.69 11.98 13.90
N PHE A 15 -7.65 12.33 13.17
CA PHE A 15 -6.27 12.32 13.66
C PHE A 15 -5.62 13.68 13.50
N THR A 16 -4.90 14.11 14.52
CA THR A 16 -4.12 15.35 14.49
C THR A 16 -2.76 15.13 13.81
N PRO A 17 -2.08 16.20 13.37
CA PRO A 17 -0.74 16.09 12.80
C PRO A 17 0.23 15.38 13.75
N GLY A 18 0.96 14.40 13.21
CA GLY A 18 1.96 13.64 13.98
C GLY A 18 1.40 12.67 15.02
N GLU A 19 0.14 12.28 14.90
CA GLU A 19 -0.50 11.35 15.84
C GLU A 19 -0.34 9.88 15.43
N VAL A 20 -0.14 9.61 14.15
CA VAL A 20 -0.08 8.25 13.59
C VAL A 20 1.37 7.86 13.29
N TRP A 21 1.79 6.68 13.72
CA TRP A 21 3.14 6.15 13.51
C TRP A 21 3.26 5.29 12.26
N GLN A 22 2.23 4.49 11.98
CA GLN A 22 2.21 3.58 10.84
C GLN A 22 0.80 3.48 10.27
N ILE A 23 0.73 3.29 8.97
CA ILE A 23 -0.51 3.01 8.25
C ILE A 23 -0.35 1.67 7.54
N TRP A 24 -1.28 0.76 7.78
CA TRP A 24 -1.33 -0.55 7.16
C TRP A 24 -2.49 -0.61 6.17
N LEU A 25 -2.18 -0.74 4.90
CA LEU A 25 -3.15 -0.95 3.82
C LEU A 25 -3.15 -2.43 3.48
N THR A 26 -4.21 -3.13 3.87
CA THR A 26 -4.32 -4.58 3.70
C THR A 26 -5.49 -4.93 2.78
N PHE A 27 -5.18 -5.56 1.65
CA PHE A 27 -6.16 -6.06 0.68
C PHE A 27 -7.20 -5.03 0.23
N SER A 28 -6.76 -3.79 0.05
CA SER A 28 -7.60 -2.71 -0.47
C SER A 28 -7.92 -2.92 -1.95
N ASP A 29 -9.08 -2.43 -2.36
CA ASP A 29 -9.49 -2.47 -3.77
C ASP A 29 -8.46 -1.71 -4.64
N PRO A 30 -7.91 -2.34 -5.69
CA PRO A 30 -6.92 -1.72 -6.57
C PRO A 30 -7.47 -0.55 -7.38
N GLN A 31 -8.78 -0.31 -7.41
CA GLN A 31 -9.43 0.82 -8.10
C GLN A 31 -8.93 1.00 -9.52
N MET A 32 -9.04 -0.06 -10.33
CA MET A 32 -8.43 -0.13 -11.66
C MET A 32 -8.91 0.94 -12.64
N LYS A 33 -10.08 1.55 -12.37
CA LYS A 33 -10.69 2.56 -13.24
C LYS A 33 -10.49 4.00 -12.74
N SER A 34 -10.08 4.16 -11.49
CA SER A 34 -9.98 5.48 -10.85
C SER A 34 -8.69 5.60 -10.06
N GLU A 35 -7.70 6.25 -10.63
CA GLU A 35 -6.38 6.40 -10.03
C GLU A 35 -6.44 7.12 -8.67
N ASN A 36 -7.17 8.23 -8.60
CA ASN A 36 -7.27 9.01 -7.36
C ASN A 36 -8.01 8.28 -6.23
N SER A 37 -8.72 7.20 -6.53
CA SER A 37 -9.39 6.37 -5.53
C SER A 37 -8.48 5.28 -4.94
N ARG A 38 -7.30 5.05 -5.51
CA ARG A 38 -6.32 4.10 -4.97
C ARG A 38 -5.74 4.64 -3.67
N LEU A 39 -5.67 3.78 -2.65
CA LEU A 39 -5.19 4.21 -1.32
C LEU A 39 -3.69 4.55 -1.29
N THR A 40 -2.95 4.27 -2.34
CA THR A 40 -1.54 4.69 -2.52
C THR A 40 -1.36 5.77 -3.57
N SER A 41 -2.45 6.40 -4.03
CA SER A 41 -2.38 7.53 -4.96
C SER A 41 -1.78 8.78 -4.31
N PRO A 42 -1.25 9.72 -5.09
CA PRO A 42 -0.75 11.01 -4.58
C PRO A 42 -1.73 11.72 -3.66
N LEU A 43 -3.02 11.69 -3.98
CA LEU A 43 -4.08 12.30 -3.17
C LEU A 43 -4.13 11.71 -1.75
N PHE A 44 -4.04 10.38 -1.63
CA PHE A 44 -4.06 9.72 -0.32
C PHE A 44 -2.73 9.84 0.42
N LEU A 45 -1.60 9.77 -0.27
CA LEU A 45 -0.29 10.00 0.37
C LEU A 45 -0.21 11.40 0.99
N GLU A 46 -0.78 12.40 0.35
CA GLU A 46 -0.89 13.75 0.88
C GLU A 46 -1.69 13.79 2.19
N ARG A 47 -2.79 13.03 2.27
CA ARG A 47 -3.60 12.90 3.50
C ARG A 47 -2.83 12.18 4.60
N TYR A 48 -2.14 11.09 4.29
CA TYR A 48 -1.35 10.34 5.27
C TYR A 48 -0.21 11.18 5.84
N ARG A 49 0.46 11.95 5.00
CA ARG A 49 1.53 12.84 5.43
C ARG A 49 1.08 13.82 6.52
N LYS A 50 -0.15 14.29 6.44
CA LYS A 50 -0.70 15.25 7.41
C LYS A 50 -0.86 14.66 8.81
N ILE A 51 -1.04 13.37 8.94
CA ILE A 51 -1.29 12.70 10.22
C ILE A 51 -0.14 11.85 10.72
N LEU A 52 0.78 11.43 9.83
CA LEU A 52 1.94 10.64 10.19
C LEU A 52 2.99 11.47 10.94
N VAL A 53 3.67 10.84 11.90
CA VAL A 53 4.90 11.37 12.48
C VAL A 53 5.98 11.48 11.40
N PRO A 54 7.01 12.37 11.55
CA PRO A 54 8.19 12.33 10.70
C PRO A 54 8.83 10.94 10.72
N GLY A 55 9.11 10.37 9.53
CA GLY A 55 9.59 9.00 9.41
C GLY A 55 8.52 7.92 9.57
N GLY A 56 7.24 8.30 9.65
CA GLY A 56 6.12 7.36 9.70
C GLY A 56 6.05 6.47 8.47
N ILE A 57 5.61 5.23 8.65
CA ILE A 57 5.71 4.17 7.65
C ILE A 57 4.32 3.84 7.09
N VAL A 58 4.25 3.70 5.77
CA VAL A 58 3.09 3.12 5.07
C VAL A 58 3.46 1.71 4.63
N HIS A 59 2.60 0.75 4.97
CA HIS A 59 2.69 -0.64 4.57
C HIS A 59 1.56 -0.98 3.60
N LEU A 60 1.89 -1.68 2.52
CA LEU A 60 0.92 -2.25 1.59
C LEU A 60 1.09 -3.76 1.54
N LYS A 61 0.04 -4.50 1.87
CA LYS A 61 -0.05 -5.94 1.74
C LYS A 61 -1.26 -6.27 0.86
N THR A 62 -1.04 -6.88 -0.31
CA THR A 62 -2.10 -7.07 -1.30
C THR A 62 -1.83 -8.29 -2.19
N ASP A 63 -2.91 -8.91 -2.66
CA ASP A 63 -2.92 -9.92 -3.71
C ASP A 63 -2.83 -9.31 -5.13
N SER A 64 -3.10 -8.00 -5.25
CA SER A 64 -3.15 -7.29 -6.52
C SER A 64 -1.76 -6.93 -7.04
N ALA A 65 -1.30 -7.61 -8.08
CA ALA A 65 -0.07 -7.26 -8.79
C ALA A 65 -0.17 -5.87 -9.44
N PHE A 66 -1.37 -5.48 -9.88
CA PHE A 66 -1.65 -4.15 -10.40
C PHE A 66 -1.37 -3.06 -9.35
N LEU A 67 -1.95 -3.18 -8.15
CA LEU A 67 -1.75 -2.20 -7.09
C LEU A 67 -0.32 -2.20 -6.57
N CYS A 68 0.32 -3.36 -6.48
CA CYS A 68 1.71 -3.50 -6.07
C CYS A 68 2.65 -2.73 -7.02
N GLU A 69 2.53 -2.94 -8.32
CA GLU A 69 3.37 -2.25 -9.32
C GLU A 69 3.08 -0.75 -9.39
N TYR A 70 1.82 -0.37 -9.36
CA TYR A 70 1.44 1.04 -9.29
C TYR A 70 2.12 1.74 -8.10
N THR A 71 2.02 1.14 -6.92
CA THR A 71 2.62 1.69 -5.69
C THR A 71 4.15 1.72 -5.78
N ARG A 72 4.77 0.67 -6.35
CA ARG A 72 6.22 0.68 -6.57
C ARG A 72 6.67 1.89 -7.40
N GLN A 73 5.93 2.19 -8.48
CA GLN A 73 6.24 3.35 -9.32
C GLN A 73 5.94 4.69 -8.63
N ILE A 74 4.89 4.78 -7.81
CA ILE A 74 4.64 5.95 -6.95
C ILE A 74 5.84 6.23 -6.03
N VAL A 75 6.37 5.20 -5.39
CA VAL A 75 7.55 5.30 -4.51
C VAL A 75 8.77 5.80 -5.30
N ASP A 76 8.99 5.25 -6.48
CA ASP A 76 10.15 5.59 -7.33
C ASP A 76 10.05 7.02 -7.88
N VAL A 77 8.94 7.40 -8.47
CA VAL A 77 8.78 8.74 -9.09
C VAL A 77 8.84 9.88 -8.07
N ASN A 78 8.47 9.60 -6.84
CA ASN A 78 8.52 10.56 -5.73
C ASN A 78 9.80 10.47 -4.90
N ASN A 79 10.74 9.60 -5.24
CA ASN A 79 11.98 9.36 -4.50
C ASN A 79 11.75 9.06 -3.00
N LEU A 80 10.68 8.33 -2.70
CA LEU A 80 10.36 7.95 -1.32
C LEU A 80 11.32 6.86 -0.84
N LYS A 81 11.63 6.87 0.44
CA LYS A 81 12.49 5.84 1.04
C LYS A 81 11.73 4.51 1.12
N ARG A 82 12.11 3.57 0.26
CA ARG A 82 11.62 2.18 0.33
C ARG A 82 12.34 1.44 1.45
N LEU A 83 11.57 0.77 2.32
CA LEU A 83 12.10 -0.05 3.40
C LEU A 83 12.09 -1.54 3.04
N ALA A 84 11.03 -2.01 2.37
CA ALA A 84 10.90 -3.37 1.91
C ALA A 84 10.07 -3.47 0.63
N TYR A 85 10.33 -4.51 -0.16
CA TYR A 85 9.56 -4.83 -1.36
C TYR A 85 9.69 -6.31 -1.70
N THR A 86 8.57 -6.99 -1.87
CA THR A 86 8.52 -8.34 -2.42
C THR A 86 7.23 -8.57 -3.19
N THR A 87 7.30 -9.31 -4.29
CA THR A 87 6.15 -9.73 -5.07
C THR A 87 5.58 -11.08 -4.62
N ASP A 88 6.28 -11.75 -3.71
CA ASP A 88 5.81 -12.99 -3.08
C ASP A 88 6.36 -13.10 -1.66
N LEU A 89 5.57 -12.62 -0.71
CA LEU A 89 5.95 -12.54 0.70
C LEU A 89 6.29 -13.91 1.29
N TYR A 90 5.51 -14.93 0.97
CA TYR A 90 5.65 -16.26 1.57
C TYR A 90 6.76 -17.09 0.93
N ALA A 91 7.04 -16.91 -0.35
CA ALA A 91 8.16 -17.56 -1.03
C ALA A 91 9.51 -16.94 -0.63
N THR A 92 9.55 -15.63 -0.45
CA THR A 92 10.78 -14.91 -0.08
C THR A 92 11.26 -15.24 1.33
N LYS A 93 10.33 -15.37 2.30
CA LYS A 93 10.61 -15.65 3.73
C LYS A 93 11.79 -14.86 4.27
N ASP A 94 11.69 -13.54 4.17
CA ASP A 94 12.75 -12.63 4.62
C ASP A 94 12.66 -12.45 6.14
N ASP A 95 13.61 -13.01 6.87
CA ASP A 95 13.68 -12.95 8.34
C ASP A 95 13.96 -11.53 8.87
N SER A 96 14.33 -10.58 8.01
CA SER A 96 14.50 -9.17 8.39
C SER A 96 13.16 -8.42 8.50
N LEU A 97 12.08 -9.00 7.97
CA LEU A 97 10.73 -8.46 8.06
C LEU A 97 10.08 -8.83 9.38
N ASP A 98 9.13 -7.99 9.80
CA ASP A 98 8.36 -8.24 11.03
C ASP A 98 7.59 -9.57 10.93
N ALA A 99 7.73 -10.42 11.96
CA ALA A 99 7.09 -11.73 12.01
C ALA A 99 5.56 -11.64 11.87
N SER A 100 4.95 -10.56 12.33
CA SER A 100 3.51 -10.35 12.21
C SER A 100 3.00 -10.36 10.76
N LEU A 101 3.87 -10.04 9.78
CA LEU A 101 3.53 -10.14 8.36
C LEU A 101 3.15 -11.55 7.92
N TYR A 102 3.73 -12.56 8.57
CA TYR A 102 3.50 -13.97 8.27
C TYR A 102 2.46 -14.61 9.20
N GLU A 103 2.42 -14.18 10.46
CA GLU A 103 1.58 -14.74 11.51
C GLU A 103 0.14 -14.25 11.45
N VAL A 104 -0.04 -12.95 11.11
CA VAL A 104 -1.36 -12.33 11.02
C VAL A 104 -1.89 -12.43 9.61
N GLN A 105 -2.78 -13.38 9.38
CA GLN A 105 -3.41 -13.61 8.08
C GLN A 105 -4.91 -13.30 8.14
N THR A 106 -5.37 -12.44 7.25
CA THR A 106 -6.81 -12.18 7.06
C THR A 106 -7.50 -13.35 6.38
N PHE A 107 -8.82 -13.38 6.43
CA PHE A 107 -9.62 -14.36 5.68
C PHE A 107 -9.31 -14.31 4.18
N TYR A 108 -9.25 -13.10 3.60
CA TYR A 108 -8.93 -12.93 2.18
C TYR A 108 -7.54 -13.42 1.82
N GLU A 109 -6.56 -13.19 2.67
CA GLU A 109 -5.19 -13.65 2.47
C GLU A 109 -5.11 -15.18 2.38
N LYS A 110 -5.75 -15.88 3.33
CA LYS A 110 -5.83 -17.34 3.32
C LYS A 110 -6.51 -17.87 2.05
N MET A 111 -7.58 -17.20 1.63
CA MET A 111 -8.30 -17.54 0.40
C MET A 111 -7.40 -17.41 -0.84
N PHE A 112 -6.68 -16.30 -0.99
CA PHE A 112 -5.79 -16.08 -2.13
C PHE A 112 -4.63 -17.06 -2.14
N LEU A 113 -4.02 -17.33 -0.99
CA LEU A 113 -2.95 -18.33 -0.86
C LEU A 113 -3.43 -19.73 -1.26
N SER A 114 -4.65 -20.11 -0.87
CA SER A 114 -5.24 -21.40 -1.26
C SER A 114 -5.48 -21.53 -2.77
N GLN A 115 -5.59 -20.42 -3.47
CA GLN A 115 -5.72 -20.34 -4.94
C GLN A 115 -4.36 -20.23 -5.65
N GLY A 116 -3.26 -20.27 -4.92
CA GLY A 116 -1.91 -20.10 -5.50
C GLY A 116 -1.58 -18.68 -5.93
N ILE A 117 -2.34 -17.69 -5.46
CA ILE A 117 -2.09 -16.27 -5.75
C ILE A 117 -1.05 -15.75 -4.75
N PRO A 118 0.10 -15.23 -5.23
CA PRO A 118 1.12 -14.70 -4.34
C PRO A 118 0.63 -13.41 -3.65
N ILE A 119 1.04 -13.23 -2.41
CA ILE A 119 0.80 -12.00 -1.64
C ILE A 119 2.03 -11.10 -1.76
N THR A 120 1.81 -9.89 -2.22
CA THR A 120 2.86 -8.88 -2.32
C THR A 120 2.94 -8.05 -1.05
N TYR A 121 4.11 -7.51 -0.77
CA TYR A 121 4.32 -6.60 0.35
C TYR A 121 5.33 -5.53 0.00
N GLN A 122 5.06 -4.31 0.43
CA GLN A 122 6.04 -3.23 0.41
C GLN A 122 5.77 -2.22 1.52
N SER A 123 6.84 -1.56 1.97
CA SER A 123 6.76 -0.49 2.95
C SER A 123 7.69 0.66 2.57
N PHE A 124 7.27 1.88 2.91
CA PHE A 124 7.99 3.08 2.55
C PHE A 124 7.64 4.25 3.48
N VAL A 125 8.49 5.27 3.47
CA VAL A 125 8.33 6.52 4.23
C VAL A 125 7.87 7.63 3.29
N ILE A 126 6.94 8.48 3.71
CA ILE A 126 6.36 9.55 2.90
C ILE A 126 6.72 10.95 3.43
N ASP A 127 7.99 11.21 3.68
CA ASP A 127 8.49 12.50 4.20
C ASP A 127 8.75 13.56 3.11
N LYS A 128 8.34 13.30 1.87
CA LYS A 128 8.51 14.25 0.77
C LYS A 128 7.73 15.53 1.03
N GLU A 129 8.40 16.66 0.91
CA GLU A 129 7.78 17.98 0.85
C GLU A 129 7.30 18.30 -0.58
N GLY A 130 6.22 19.07 -0.68
CA GLY A 130 5.62 19.44 -1.95
C GLY A 130 4.61 18.40 -2.45
N ASP A 131 4.18 18.57 -3.70
CA ASP A 131 3.17 17.71 -4.31
C ASP A 131 3.74 16.33 -4.67
N TYR A 132 2.89 15.31 -4.48
CA TYR A 132 3.19 13.95 -4.91
C TYR A 132 2.83 13.78 -6.38
N LEU A 133 3.73 13.11 -7.13
CA LEU A 133 3.61 12.89 -8.56
C LEU A 133 2.93 11.54 -8.87
N HIS A 134 2.16 11.51 -9.94
CA HIS A 134 1.66 10.26 -10.54
C HIS A 134 2.77 9.54 -11.31
N PRO A 135 2.73 8.19 -11.39
CA PRO A 135 3.69 7.46 -12.21
C PRO A 135 3.47 7.77 -13.69
N THR A 136 4.56 7.97 -14.43
CA THR A 136 4.53 8.32 -15.86
C THR A 136 4.64 7.10 -16.78
N GLU A 137 5.18 5.98 -16.26
CA GLU A 137 5.48 4.77 -17.03
C GLU A 137 4.57 3.58 -16.69
N PHE A 138 3.53 3.79 -15.88
CA PHE A 138 2.62 2.73 -15.50
C PHE A 138 1.64 2.40 -16.63
N ASP A 139 1.85 1.26 -17.29
CA ASP A 139 0.93 0.74 -18.30
C ASP A 139 -0.31 0.12 -17.63
N GLN A 140 -1.27 0.99 -17.33
CA GLN A 140 -2.50 0.62 -16.66
C GLN A 140 -3.29 -0.45 -17.44
N LYS A 141 -3.25 -0.44 -18.77
CA LYS A 141 -3.98 -1.39 -19.60
C LYS A 141 -3.37 -2.78 -19.49
N ALA A 142 -2.06 -2.88 -19.68
CA ALA A 142 -1.36 -4.17 -19.59
C ALA A 142 -1.49 -4.80 -18.20
N TRP A 143 -1.32 -4.01 -17.14
CA TRP A 143 -1.46 -4.51 -15.76
C TRP A 143 -2.88 -4.89 -15.41
N ARG A 144 -3.88 -4.19 -15.93
CA ARG A 144 -5.29 -4.54 -15.75
C ARG A 144 -5.63 -5.89 -16.42
N GLU A 145 -5.12 -6.12 -17.62
CA GLU A 145 -5.31 -7.39 -18.32
C GLU A 145 -4.64 -8.55 -17.59
N LYS A 146 -3.40 -8.35 -17.12
CA LYS A 146 -2.68 -9.34 -16.31
C LYS A 146 -3.46 -9.70 -15.02
N GLU A 147 -4.02 -8.72 -14.34
CA GLU A 147 -4.81 -8.93 -13.12
C GLU A 147 -6.10 -9.74 -13.38
N LYS A 148 -6.76 -9.52 -14.52
CA LYS A 148 -7.97 -10.26 -14.90
C LYS A 148 -7.71 -11.72 -15.26
N ASN A 149 -6.52 -12.02 -15.73
CA ASN A 149 -6.14 -13.33 -16.24
C ASN A 149 -5.43 -14.20 -15.20
N ARG A 150 -5.38 -13.78 -13.96
CA ARG A 150 -4.77 -14.54 -12.86
C ARG A 150 -5.64 -15.69 -12.33
#